data_9265824213d280d229596db8f7128606
#
_entry.id   9265824213d280d229596db8f7128606
#
_cell.length_a   1.000
_cell.length_b   1.000
_cell.length_c   1.000
_cell.angle_alpha   90.00
_cell.angle_beta   90.00
_cell.angle_gamma   90.00
#
_symmetry.space_group_name_H-M   'P 1'
#
loop_
_entity.id
_entity.type
_entity.pdbx_description
1 polymer ?
#
loop_
_entity_poly.entity_id
_entity_poly.type
_entity_poly.pdbx_seq_one_letter_code
_entity_poly.pdbx_strand_id
1 'polypeptide(L)'
;MRRRRRLRSWFAADKTVKHAVLEMQLDGQISTLKAPQVGDAPDPTAILSDEILLRVLAALPDSVRLSVSLVCRRWLRLAGRLRRSLTVLDWSFLHRRRLPLRFPNLDDLDLVPASFATPSDADAGVVLSKGAVSFSVDAGADPPVGECRFLEPDVIDRGLVIVASDCPGLRKLSLVALASEVGVRAVAEACDILQELELHRCSDLALRPISAFKNLQILRIVGAVEGFYSGPGVADIGLTMLAHGCKRLVKLELAGCEGSYDGISAVGQCCEMLEELTISNHRMDAGWIAALSFCENLKKLRLQSCRRIDADPGPLEHLGRCPSIQTLQMEQCQLRDKRSLEALFRVCEAVREVMFENCWGLDDDMFSLSSICRYVRSLSLEGCSLLTTKGFESVVLSWIDLKRLEVISCNNIKDDEVSPTLTNLFSTLKEFKWRPDSKSVLAMGLSGTDMGKKGGRFFK
;
A
#
# COMPACT_ATOMS: atom_id res chain seq x y z
N MET A 1 16.01 -30.03 9.31
CA MET A 1 15.73 -28.82 10.14
C MET A 1 15.18 -27.74 9.22
N ARG A 2 13.86 -27.56 9.16
CA ARG A 2 13.21 -26.50 8.35
C ARG A 2 13.20 -25.21 9.16
N ARG A 3 14.01 -24.22 8.76
CA ARG A 3 13.96 -22.85 9.32
C ARG A 3 12.61 -22.22 8.94
N ARG A 4 11.73 -22.05 9.92
CA ARG A 4 10.51 -21.25 9.81
C ARG A 4 10.89 -19.80 9.51
N ARG A 5 10.63 -19.29 8.31
CA ARG A 5 10.76 -17.88 7.98
C ARG A 5 9.60 -17.13 8.63
N ARG A 6 9.90 -16.19 9.50
CA ARG A 6 8.94 -15.21 10.02
C ARG A 6 8.52 -14.33 8.85
N LEU A 7 7.27 -14.45 8.43
CA LEU A 7 6.59 -13.40 7.67
C LEU A 7 6.57 -12.17 8.59
N ARG A 8 7.37 -11.15 8.28
CA ARG A 8 7.19 -9.84 8.92
C ARG A 8 5.81 -9.35 8.48
N SER A 9 4.93 -9.13 9.47
CA SER A 9 3.60 -8.62 9.22
C SER A 9 3.70 -7.31 8.44
N TRP A 10 2.96 -7.21 7.38
CA TRP A 10 2.83 -6.01 6.56
C TRP A 10 2.17 -4.84 7.33
N PHE A 11 1.84 -5.06 8.58
CA PHE A 11 1.14 -4.16 9.46
C PHE A 11 1.97 -3.93 10.72
N ALA A 12 2.42 -2.69 10.91
CA ALA A 12 3.04 -2.30 12.18
C ALA A 12 1.97 -2.33 13.28
N ALA A 13 2.21 -3.13 14.31
CA ALA A 13 1.32 -3.21 15.46
C ALA A 13 1.29 -1.86 16.20
N ASP A 14 0.21 -1.11 16.02
CA ASP A 14 0.01 0.14 16.75
C ASP A 14 -0.68 -0.15 18.10
N LYS A 15 -0.07 0.33 19.18
CA LYS A 15 -0.58 0.19 20.55
C LYS A 15 -1.92 0.93 20.80
N THR A 16 -2.39 1.69 19.82
CA THR A 16 -3.63 2.50 19.88
C THR A 16 -4.92 1.67 19.79
N VAL A 17 -4.87 0.41 19.32
CA VAL A 17 -6.05 -0.45 19.15
C VAL A 17 -6.77 -0.73 20.48
N LYS A 18 -6.01 -0.90 21.58
CA LYS A 18 -6.62 -1.19 22.90
C LYS A 18 -7.50 -0.06 23.46
N HIS A 19 -7.24 1.19 23.08
CA HIS A 19 -8.03 2.34 23.56
C HIS A 19 -9.34 2.55 22.78
N ALA A 20 -9.39 2.16 21.51
CA ALA A 20 -10.59 2.31 20.71
C ALA A 20 -11.72 1.33 21.11
N VAL A 21 -11.38 0.14 21.63
CA VAL A 21 -12.35 -0.83 22.17
C VAL A 21 -13.11 -0.23 23.35
N LEU A 22 -12.43 0.57 24.17
CA LEU A 22 -13.04 1.20 25.35
C LEU A 22 -14.11 2.24 24.97
N GLU A 23 -13.95 2.96 23.85
CA GLU A 23 -14.90 4.00 23.42
C GLU A 23 -16.28 3.46 23.08
N MET A 24 -16.37 2.25 22.50
CA MET A 24 -17.64 1.71 22.04
C MET A 24 -18.33 0.82 23.10
N GLN A 25 -17.56 0.18 23.97
CA GLN A 25 -18.12 -0.49 25.14
C GLN A 25 -18.83 0.49 26.06
N LEU A 26 -18.33 1.73 26.18
CA LEU A 26 -18.98 2.79 26.94
C LEU A 26 -20.31 3.24 26.34
N ASP A 27 -20.47 3.28 25.01
CA ASP A 27 -21.75 3.64 24.38
C ASP A 27 -22.85 2.58 24.63
N GLY A 28 -22.47 1.29 24.73
CA GLY A 28 -23.39 0.19 25.09
C GLY A 28 -23.71 0.15 26.58
N GLN A 29 -22.76 0.46 27.44
CA GLN A 29 -22.93 0.41 28.91
C GLN A 29 -23.55 1.68 29.50
N ILE A 30 -23.41 2.84 28.83
CA ILE A 30 -24.02 4.10 29.29
C ILE A 30 -25.57 4.05 29.27
N SER A 31 -26.15 3.14 28.45
CA SER A 31 -27.61 2.93 28.47
C SER A 31 -28.10 2.08 29.67
N THR A 32 -27.20 1.37 30.36
CA THR A 32 -27.54 0.43 31.42
C THR A 32 -27.01 0.84 32.83
N LEU A 33 -25.99 1.70 32.89
CA LEU A 33 -25.50 2.24 34.15
C LEU A 33 -26.37 3.43 34.54
N LYS A 34 -27.20 3.25 35.59
CA LYS A 34 -27.67 4.38 36.41
C LYS A 34 -26.42 5.09 36.92
N ALA A 35 -26.22 6.32 36.44
CA ALA A 35 -25.11 7.15 36.87
C ALA A 35 -25.09 7.20 38.41
N PRO A 36 -23.94 6.99 39.07
CA PRO A 36 -23.81 7.37 40.46
C PRO A 36 -24.10 8.87 40.51
N GLN A 37 -24.97 9.28 41.41
CA GLN A 37 -25.24 10.68 41.74
C GLN A 37 -23.95 11.28 42.33
N VAL A 38 -23.01 11.65 41.45
CA VAL A 38 -21.91 12.55 41.80
C VAL A 38 -22.51 13.95 41.74
N GLY A 39 -22.45 14.67 42.84
CA GLY A 39 -23.05 15.96 42.99
C GLY A 39 -22.77 16.94 41.84
N ASP A 40 -23.78 17.74 41.52
CA ASP A 40 -23.86 18.74 40.47
C ASP A 40 -22.73 19.80 40.50
N ALA A 41 -21.49 19.40 40.22
CA ALA A 41 -20.48 20.35 39.82
C ALA A 41 -20.74 20.70 38.35
N PRO A 42 -21.06 21.94 37.98
CA PRO A 42 -21.35 22.33 36.62
C PRO A 42 -20.10 22.03 35.78
N ASP A 43 -20.33 21.37 34.62
CA ASP A 43 -19.26 21.11 33.65
C ASP A 43 -18.55 22.43 33.29
N PRO A 44 -17.26 22.63 33.71
CA PRO A 44 -16.57 23.89 33.49
C PRO A 44 -16.44 24.21 31.97
N THR A 45 -16.58 23.23 31.10
CA THR A 45 -16.56 23.43 29.65
C THR A 45 -17.90 23.85 29.05
N ALA A 46 -18.99 23.86 29.88
CA ALA A 46 -20.31 24.33 29.42
C ALA A 46 -20.32 25.82 29.04
N ILE A 47 -19.37 26.61 29.57
CA ILE A 47 -19.18 28.02 29.23
C ILE A 47 -18.67 28.21 27.80
N LEU A 48 -17.95 27.22 27.26
CA LEU A 48 -17.40 27.28 25.92
C LEU A 48 -18.45 26.89 24.87
N SER A 49 -18.55 27.67 23.78
CA SER A 49 -19.37 27.26 22.64
C SER A 49 -18.78 25.99 21.98
N ASP A 50 -19.61 25.26 21.25
CA ASP A 50 -19.18 24.06 20.52
C ASP A 50 -18.06 24.36 19.50
N GLU A 51 -18.08 25.56 18.90
CA GLU A 51 -17.05 25.99 17.95
C GLU A 51 -15.68 26.20 18.63
N ILE A 52 -15.68 26.87 19.77
CA ILE A 52 -14.44 27.08 20.54
C ILE A 52 -13.90 25.75 21.01
N LEU A 53 -14.77 24.88 21.54
CA LEU A 53 -14.38 23.56 22.01
C LEU A 53 -13.85 22.71 20.86
N LEU A 54 -14.45 22.74 19.64
CA LEU A 54 -13.93 22.07 18.45
C LEU A 54 -12.52 22.55 18.08
N ARG A 55 -12.25 23.87 18.17
CA ARG A 55 -10.91 24.41 17.90
C ARG A 55 -9.89 23.90 18.92
N VAL A 56 -10.27 23.89 20.20
CA VAL A 56 -9.42 23.34 21.27
C VAL A 56 -9.13 21.86 21.03
N LEU A 57 -10.16 21.07 20.74
CA LEU A 57 -10.01 19.63 20.46
C LEU A 57 -9.18 19.36 19.19
N ALA A 58 -9.31 20.20 18.17
CA ALA A 58 -8.53 20.10 16.94
C ALA A 58 -7.03 20.40 17.14
N ALA A 59 -6.70 21.26 18.09
CA ALA A 59 -5.32 21.61 18.43
C ALA A 59 -4.60 20.53 19.26
N LEU A 60 -5.33 19.56 19.81
CA LEU A 60 -4.73 18.49 20.61
C LEU A 60 -3.97 17.48 19.73
N PRO A 61 -2.83 16.94 20.23
CA PRO A 61 -2.11 15.85 19.57
C PRO A 61 -3.01 14.62 19.35
N ASP A 62 -2.79 13.90 18.25
CA ASP A 62 -3.57 12.70 17.91
C ASP A 62 -3.57 11.65 19.03
N SER A 63 -2.48 11.53 19.78
CA SER A 63 -2.36 10.61 20.92
C SER A 63 -3.34 10.88 22.06
N VAL A 64 -3.79 12.12 22.23
CA VAL A 64 -4.70 12.54 23.30
C VAL A 64 -6.17 12.57 22.83
N ARG A 65 -6.40 12.68 21.53
CA ARG A 65 -7.76 12.78 20.94
C ARG A 65 -8.67 11.60 21.29
N LEU A 66 -8.10 10.41 21.52
CA LEU A 66 -8.88 9.23 21.95
C LEU A 66 -9.43 9.41 23.36
N SER A 67 -8.60 9.87 24.29
CA SER A 67 -9.00 10.08 25.68
C SER A 67 -10.05 11.20 25.82
N VAL A 68 -10.02 12.17 24.94
CA VAL A 68 -10.96 13.28 24.86
C VAL A 68 -12.39 12.83 24.62
N SER A 69 -12.59 11.82 23.80
CA SER A 69 -13.93 11.28 23.50
C SER A 69 -14.58 10.56 24.69
N LEU A 70 -13.78 10.21 25.71
CA LEU A 70 -14.25 9.55 26.94
C LEU A 70 -14.70 10.51 28.03
N VAL A 71 -14.50 11.83 27.89
CA VAL A 71 -14.78 12.82 28.93
C VAL A 71 -16.28 12.97 29.17
N CYS A 72 -17.07 13.25 28.14
CA CYS A 72 -18.52 13.35 28.24
C CYS A 72 -19.19 13.20 26.86
N ARG A 73 -20.54 13.05 26.83
CA ARG A 73 -21.31 12.90 25.57
C ARG A 73 -21.15 14.09 24.61
N ARG A 74 -20.97 15.29 25.11
CA ARG A 74 -20.74 16.49 24.29
C ARG A 74 -19.38 16.41 23.60
N TRP A 75 -18.33 16.09 24.35
CA TRP A 75 -16.98 15.93 23.81
C TRP A 75 -16.91 14.76 22.82
N LEU A 76 -17.58 13.65 23.11
CA LEU A 76 -17.69 12.50 22.20
C LEU A 76 -18.27 12.91 20.83
N ARG A 77 -19.35 13.71 20.82
CA ARG A 77 -19.97 14.21 19.59
C ARG A 77 -19.03 15.15 18.83
N LEU A 78 -18.39 16.07 19.53
CA LEU A 78 -17.46 17.04 18.93
C LEU A 78 -16.20 16.35 18.41
N ALA A 79 -15.63 15.41 19.15
CA ALA A 79 -14.50 14.59 18.68
C ALA A 79 -14.87 13.80 17.42
N GLY A 80 -16.10 13.26 17.34
CA GLY A 80 -16.59 12.60 16.12
C GLY A 80 -16.63 13.50 14.89
N ARG A 81 -16.98 14.79 15.05
CA ARG A 81 -16.97 15.78 13.95
C ARG A 81 -15.56 16.10 13.41
N LEU A 82 -14.52 15.84 14.20
CA LEU A 82 -13.14 16.02 13.78
C LEU A 82 -12.55 14.79 13.06
N ARG A 83 -13.24 13.65 13.12
CA ARG A 83 -12.76 12.45 12.46
C ARG A 83 -13.05 12.49 10.96
N ARG A 84 -12.01 12.24 10.18
CA ARG A 84 -12.07 12.17 8.72
C ARG A 84 -11.93 10.73 8.21
N SER A 85 -11.26 9.86 8.97
CA SER A 85 -11.00 8.47 8.61
C SER A 85 -11.53 7.53 9.69
N LEU A 86 -12.14 6.42 9.26
CA LEU A 86 -12.74 5.42 10.12
C LEU A 86 -12.54 4.02 9.57
N THR A 87 -12.05 3.11 10.43
CA THR A 87 -12.05 1.67 10.16
C THR A 87 -13.12 1.00 10.99
N VAL A 88 -14.06 0.32 10.35
CA VAL A 88 -15.15 -0.40 11.01
C VAL A 88 -14.74 -1.85 11.20
N LEU A 89 -14.91 -2.38 12.41
CA LEU A 89 -14.58 -3.78 12.75
C LEU A 89 -15.79 -4.67 12.94
N ASP A 90 -16.98 -4.09 13.09
CA ASP A 90 -18.23 -4.82 13.25
C ASP A 90 -19.27 -4.27 12.26
N TRP A 91 -19.72 -5.14 11.38
CA TRP A 91 -20.72 -4.80 10.36
C TRP A 91 -22.06 -4.34 10.93
N SER A 92 -22.42 -4.82 12.13
CA SER A 92 -23.66 -4.42 12.82
C SER A 92 -23.74 -2.93 13.11
N PHE A 93 -22.61 -2.24 13.18
CA PHE A 93 -22.53 -0.80 13.38
C PHE A 93 -23.18 -0.01 12.23
N LEU A 94 -23.10 -0.51 10.98
CA LEU A 94 -23.72 0.12 9.83
C LEU A 94 -25.24 0.11 9.91
N HIS A 95 -25.82 -0.99 10.36
CA HIS A 95 -27.29 -1.14 10.44
C HIS A 95 -27.98 -0.15 11.40
N ARG A 96 -27.23 0.41 12.34
CA ARG A 96 -27.77 1.37 13.31
C ARG A 96 -27.88 2.79 12.76
N ARG A 97 -27.45 3.05 11.52
CA ARG A 97 -27.44 4.36 10.84
C ARG A 97 -26.86 5.50 11.70
N ARG A 98 -25.84 5.19 12.51
CA ARG A 98 -25.20 6.14 13.40
C ARG A 98 -23.98 6.83 12.79
N LEU A 99 -23.50 6.35 11.64
CA LEU A 99 -22.33 6.89 10.98
C LEU A 99 -22.44 8.40 10.72
N PRO A 100 -23.46 8.92 10.01
CA PRO A 100 -23.53 10.35 9.66
C PRO A 100 -23.78 11.22 10.91
N LEU A 101 -24.51 10.69 11.91
CA LEU A 101 -24.76 11.43 13.15
C LEU A 101 -23.50 11.60 14.01
N ARG A 102 -22.64 10.58 14.01
CA ARG A 102 -21.43 10.58 14.83
C ARG A 102 -20.23 11.14 14.11
N PHE A 103 -20.13 10.89 12.82
CA PHE A 103 -18.99 11.24 11.97
C PHE A 103 -19.44 11.99 10.71
N PRO A 104 -20.02 13.20 10.83
CA PRO A 104 -20.60 13.91 9.70
C PRO A 104 -19.60 14.39 8.65
N ASN A 105 -18.31 14.39 8.97
CA ASN A 105 -17.22 14.85 8.12
C ASN A 105 -16.31 13.71 7.65
N LEU A 106 -16.86 12.50 7.52
CA LEU A 106 -16.10 11.32 7.13
C LEU A 106 -15.74 11.39 5.65
N ASP A 107 -14.43 11.30 5.35
CA ASP A 107 -13.89 11.30 4.00
C ASP A 107 -13.35 9.92 3.60
N ASP A 108 -12.89 9.11 4.58
CA ASP A 108 -12.23 7.82 4.38
C ASP A 108 -12.89 6.76 5.26
N LEU A 109 -13.36 5.68 4.63
CA LEU A 109 -14.05 4.58 5.31
C LEU A 109 -13.46 3.24 4.90
N ASP A 110 -12.97 2.48 5.89
CA ASP A 110 -12.47 1.13 5.69
C ASP A 110 -13.44 0.12 6.31
N LEU A 111 -14.02 -0.74 5.46
CA LEU A 111 -14.98 -1.78 5.80
C LEU A 111 -14.38 -3.19 5.72
N VAL A 112 -13.14 -3.32 5.27
CA VAL A 112 -12.51 -4.64 5.06
C VAL A 112 -12.54 -5.49 6.33
N PRO A 113 -12.15 -4.97 7.51
CA PRO A 113 -12.15 -5.78 8.73
C PRO A 113 -13.54 -6.20 9.20
N ALA A 114 -14.53 -5.34 9.01
CA ALA A 114 -15.91 -5.65 9.38
C ALA A 114 -16.54 -6.73 8.49
N SER A 115 -15.95 -7.02 7.33
CA SER A 115 -16.45 -8.01 6.38
C SER A 115 -16.11 -9.45 6.76
N PHE A 116 -15.26 -9.67 7.76
CA PHE A 116 -14.99 -11.01 8.28
C PHE A 116 -16.08 -11.47 9.24
N ALA A 117 -16.55 -12.70 9.06
CA ALA A 117 -17.47 -13.31 10.01
C ALA A 117 -16.74 -13.58 11.31
N THR A 118 -17.17 -12.96 12.41
CA THR A 118 -16.67 -13.29 13.73
C THR A 118 -17.07 -14.72 14.11
N PRO A 119 -16.20 -15.51 14.77
CA PRO A 119 -16.62 -16.73 15.42
C PRO A 119 -17.77 -16.39 16.38
N SER A 120 -18.79 -17.24 16.45
CA SER A 120 -20.06 -17.02 17.17
C SER A 120 -19.95 -16.91 18.69
N ASP A 121 -18.77 -16.71 19.25
CA ASP A 121 -18.56 -16.53 20.69
C ASP A 121 -18.60 -15.05 21.06
N ALA A 122 -19.54 -14.76 21.75
CA ALA A 122 -20.33 -13.60 22.15
C ALA A 122 -19.63 -12.44 22.85
N ASP A 123 -18.48 -11.98 22.63
CA ASP A 123 -17.98 -10.74 23.27
C ASP A 123 -17.05 -9.86 22.42
N ALA A 124 -17.21 -9.92 21.09
CA ALA A 124 -16.45 -9.03 20.23
C ALA A 124 -16.99 -7.60 20.31
N GLY A 125 -16.33 -6.77 21.07
CA GLY A 125 -16.56 -5.32 21.09
C GLY A 125 -16.23 -4.72 19.72
N VAL A 126 -17.02 -3.72 19.31
CA VAL A 126 -16.76 -2.96 18.08
C VAL A 126 -15.55 -2.06 18.29
N VAL A 127 -14.53 -2.20 17.47
CA VAL A 127 -13.31 -1.39 17.53
C VAL A 127 -13.22 -0.48 16.30
N LEU A 128 -12.96 0.79 16.53
CA LEU A 128 -12.70 1.79 15.50
C LEU A 128 -11.25 2.22 15.57
N SER A 129 -10.51 2.07 14.50
CA SER A 129 -9.09 2.40 14.43
C SER A 129 -8.79 3.31 13.23
N LYS A 130 -7.78 4.16 13.34
CA LYS A 130 -7.27 5.01 12.26
C LYS A 130 -6.18 4.32 11.45
N GLY A 131 -5.65 3.19 11.92
CA GLY A 131 -4.57 2.46 11.28
C GLY A 131 -5.09 1.31 10.43
N ALA A 132 -4.29 0.86 9.49
CA ALA A 132 -4.51 -0.42 8.83
C ALA A 132 -4.65 -1.51 9.91
N VAL A 133 -5.68 -2.33 9.81
CA VAL A 133 -5.88 -3.42 10.74
C VAL A 133 -4.72 -4.37 10.60
N SER A 134 -3.85 -4.38 11.59
CA SER A 134 -2.96 -5.51 11.75
C SER A 134 -3.79 -6.61 12.36
N PHE A 135 -4.07 -7.64 11.59
CA PHE A 135 -4.47 -8.91 12.17
C PHE A 135 -3.30 -9.37 13.05
N SER A 136 -3.36 -9.10 14.34
CA SER A 136 -2.49 -9.77 15.28
C SER A 136 -3.02 -11.20 15.39
N VAL A 137 -2.56 -12.03 14.49
CA VAL A 137 -2.55 -13.46 14.74
C VAL A 137 -1.59 -13.61 15.90
N ASP A 138 -2.10 -13.98 17.05
CA ASP A 138 -1.29 -14.32 18.21
C ASP A 138 -0.20 -15.27 17.75
N ALA A 139 1.07 -14.88 17.93
CA ALA A 139 2.23 -15.61 17.42
C ALA A 139 2.41 -17.02 18.03
N GLY A 140 1.46 -17.50 18.79
CA GLY A 140 1.41 -18.81 19.43
C GLY A 140 0.25 -19.71 19.01
N ALA A 141 -0.76 -19.18 18.32
CA ALA A 141 -1.78 -20.03 17.73
C ALA A 141 -1.34 -20.44 16.33
N ASP A 142 -1.36 -21.73 16.04
CA ASP A 142 -1.29 -22.17 14.64
C ASP A 142 -2.43 -21.45 13.88
N PRO A 143 -2.17 -20.92 12.68
CA PRO A 143 -3.21 -20.26 11.90
C PRO A 143 -4.36 -21.28 11.79
N PRO A 144 -5.61 -20.88 12.09
CA PRO A 144 -6.71 -21.77 11.91
C PRO A 144 -6.63 -22.28 10.48
N VAL A 145 -6.52 -23.60 10.33
CA VAL A 145 -6.58 -24.30 9.05
C VAL A 145 -8.03 -24.24 8.63
N GLY A 146 -8.46 -23.05 8.19
CA GLY A 146 -9.80 -22.77 7.76
C GLY A 146 -9.80 -21.47 6.97
N GLU A 147 -10.42 -21.49 5.80
CA GLU A 147 -10.65 -20.29 5.02
C GLU A 147 -11.29 -19.22 5.90
N CYS A 148 -10.74 -18.01 5.86
CA CYS A 148 -11.35 -16.86 6.52
C CYS A 148 -12.80 -16.77 6.06
N ARG A 149 -13.75 -16.93 6.99
CA ARG A 149 -15.16 -16.80 6.67
C ARG A 149 -15.49 -15.34 6.52
N PHE A 150 -16.05 -14.99 5.40
CA PHE A 150 -16.60 -13.67 5.14
C PHE A 150 -18.10 -13.65 5.42
N LEU A 151 -18.62 -12.46 5.62
CA LEU A 151 -20.06 -12.25 5.62
C LEU A 151 -20.64 -12.64 4.26
N GLU A 152 -21.91 -13.06 4.27
CA GLU A 152 -22.61 -13.36 3.02
C GLU A 152 -22.70 -12.14 2.11
N PRO A 153 -22.60 -12.30 0.78
CA PRO A 153 -22.63 -11.19 -0.17
C PRO A 153 -23.81 -10.22 0.03
N ASP A 154 -25.00 -10.77 0.28
CA ASP A 154 -26.21 -9.97 0.51
C ASP A 154 -26.14 -9.09 1.77
N VAL A 155 -25.37 -9.53 2.78
CA VAL A 155 -25.17 -8.73 4.00
C VAL A 155 -24.25 -7.58 3.69
N ILE A 156 -23.18 -7.82 2.93
CA ILE A 156 -22.23 -6.80 2.50
C ILE A 156 -22.95 -5.78 1.62
N ASP A 157 -23.72 -6.20 0.64
CA ASP A 157 -24.46 -5.31 -0.24
C ASP A 157 -25.43 -4.40 0.51
N ARG A 158 -26.21 -4.95 1.43
CA ARG A 158 -27.11 -4.12 2.27
C ARG A 158 -26.36 -3.07 3.08
N GLY A 159 -25.18 -3.44 3.62
CA GLY A 159 -24.33 -2.48 4.32
C GLY A 159 -23.79 -1.39 3.41
N LEU A 160 -23.38 -1.74 2.20
CA LEU A 160 -22.89 -0.77 1.21
C LEU A 160 -24.01 0.19 0.74
N VAL A 161 -25.23 -0.29 0.56
CA VAL A 161 -26.40 0.59 0.28
C VAL A 161 -26.66 1.58 1.41
N ILE A 162 -26.50 1.14 2.67
CA ILE A 162 -26.61 2.04 3.83
C ILE A 162 -25.49 3.09 3.79
N VAL A 163 -24.24 2.67 3.57
CA VAL A 163 -23.08 3.58 3.48
C VAL A 163 -23.27 4.59 2.36
N ALA A 164 -23.72 4.13 1.18
CA ALA A 164 -24.00 5.00 0.03
C ALA A 164 -25.01 6.10 0.37
N SER A 165 -26.09 5.75 1.10
CA SER A 165 -27.10 6.72 1.49
C SER A 165 -26.66 7.65 2.63
N ASP A 166 -25.89 7.13 3.56
CA ASP A 166 -25.53 7.82 4.80
C ASP A 166 -24.25 8.69 4.64
N CYS A 167 -23.36 8.33 3.72
CA CYS A 167 -22.04 8.96 3.56
C CYS A 167 -21.72 9.31 2.08
N PRO A 168 -22.51 10.15 1.40
CA PRO A 168 -22.26 10.50 0.01
C PRO A 168 -20.99 11.34 -0.20
N GLY A 169 -20.45 11.90 0.87
CA GLY A 169 -19.22 12.72 0.86
C GLY A 169 -17.92 11.94 0.91
N LEU A 170 -17.92 10.60 0.79
CA LEU A 170 -16.72 9.80 0.85
C LEU A 170 -15.80 10.08 -0.34
N ARG A 171 -14.50 10.20 -0.04
CA ARG A 171 -13.41 10.32 -1.00
C ARG A 171 -12.60 9.04 -1.13
N LYS A 172 -12.56 8.23 -0.08
CA LYS A 172 -11.86 6.96 -0.03
C LYS A 172 -12.73 5.89 0.60
N LEU A 173 -12.74 4.71 -0.02
CA LEU A 173 -13.47 3.54 0.48
C LEU A 173 -12.65 2.28 0.27
N SER A 174 -12.51 1.47 1.33
CA SER A 174 -11.94 0.13 1.26
C SER A 174 -13.00 -0.89 1.64
N LEU A 175 -13.21 -1.91 0.81
CA LEU A 175 -14.24 -2.91 1.00
C LEU A 175 -13.84 -4.29 0.47
N VAL A 176 -14.56 -5.32 0.89
CA VAL A 176 -14.46 -6.68 0.32
C VAL A 176 -15.51 -6.79 -0.78
N ALA A 177 -15.05 -7.01 -2.02
CA ALA A 177 -15.89 -7.12 -3.21
C ALA A 177 -16.22 -8.58 -3.49
N LEU A 178 -17.13 -9.16 -2.74
CA LEU A 178 -17.68 -10.48 -3.06
C LEU A 178 -18.53 -10.41 -4.35
N ALA A 179 -18.95 -11.53 -4.87
CA ALA A 179 -19.53 -11.69 -6.22
C ALA A 179 -20.78 -10.85 -6.55
N SER A 180 -21.20 -9.89 -5.74
CA SER A 180 -22.35 -9.06 -5.99
C SER A 180 -21.98 -7.67 -6.53
N GLU A 181 -22.80 -7.18 -7.44
CA GLU A 181 -22.64 -5.87 -8.07
C GLU A 181 -23.47 -4.77 -7.37
N VAL A 182 -24.48 -5.16 -6.58
CA VAL A 182 -25.53 -4.22 -6.12
C VAL A 182 -24.97 -3.18 -5.17
N GLY A 183 -24.22 -3.59 -4.17
CA GLY A 183 -23.64 -2.69 -3.18
C GLY A 183 -22.61 -1.74 -3.77
N VAL A 184 -21.71 -2.25 -4.62
CA VAL A 184 -20.69 -1.43 -5.28
C VAL A 184 -21.33 -0.41 -6.22
N ARG A 185 -22.37 -0.80 -6.95
CA ARG A 185 -23.15 0.09 -7.83
C ARG A 185 -23.83 1.20 -7.03
N ALA A 186 -24.47 0.88 -5.91
CA ALA A 186 -25.11 1.88 -5.05
C ALA A 186 -24.10 2.93 -4.54
N VAL A 187 -22.88 2.49 -4.16
CA VAL A 187 -21.82 3.41 -3.77
C VAL A 187 -21.37 4.27 -4.94
N ALA A 188 -21.21 3.69 -6.14
CA ALA A 188 -20.77 4.42 -7.32
C ALA A 188 -21.75 5.49 -7.76
N GLU A 189 -23.05 5.24 -7.59
CA GLU A 189 -24.13 6.18 -7.93
C GLU A 189 -24.31 7.30 -6.89
N ALA A 190 -24.05 7.01 -5.61
CA ALA A 190 -24.27 7.97 -4.52
C ALA A 190 -23.02 8.79 -4.16
N CYS A 191 -21.81 8.22 -4.32
CA CYS A 191 -20.56 8.84 -3.89
C CYS A 191 -19.82 9.46 -5.10
N ASP A 192 -20.37 10.48 -5.70
CA ASP A 192 -19.84 11.13 -6.91
C ASP A 192 -18.41 11.68 -6.77
N ILE A 193 -17.97 11.99 -5.55
CA ILE A 193 -16.64 12.57 -5.27
C ILE A 193 -15.60 11.51 -4.87
N LEU A 194 -15.91 10.22 -4.94
CA LEU A 194 -14.98 9.15 -4.60
C LEU A 194 -13.78 9.17 -5.54
N GLN A 195 -12.58 9.25 -4.95
CA GLN A 195 -11.30 9.34 -5.65
C GLN A 195 -10.43 8.11 -5.45
N GLU A 196 -10.55 7.44 -4.31
CA GLU A 196 -9.76 6.26 -3.95
C GLU A 196 -10.68 5.09 -3.63
N LEU A 197 -10.45 3.96 -4.28
CA LEU A 197 -11.20 2.72 -4.04
C LEU A 197 -10.23 1.56 -3.85
N GLU A 198 -10.41 0.82 -2.77
CA GLU A 198 -9.67 -0.41 -2.50
C GLU A 198 -10.65 -1.58 -2.43
N LEU A 199 -10.47 -2.56 -3.32
CA LEU A 199 -11.31 -3.73 -3.44
C LEU A 199 -10.53 -4.98 -3.04
N HIS A 200 -10.94 -5.64 -1.97
CA HIS A 200 -10.39 -6.90 -1.51
C HIS A 200 -11.22 -8.07 -1.99
N ARG A 201 -10.58 -9.23 -2.24
CA ARG A 201 -11.21 -10.44 -2.77
C ARG A 201 -12.05 -10.16 -4.01
N CYS A 202 -11.48 -9.35 -4.90
CA CYS A 202 -12.15 -8.91 -6.11
C CYS A 202 -12.03 -9.98 -7.22
N SER A 203 -13.11 -10.17 -7.97
CA SER A 203 -13.15 -10.94 -9.21
C SER A 203 -13.58 -10.06 -10.37
N ASP A 204 -13.47 -10.55 -11.60
CA ASP A 204 -13.89 -9.81 -12.80
C ASP A 204 -15.34 -9.31 -12.72
N LEU A 205 -16.24 -10.13 -12.17
CA LEU A 205 -17.66 -9.75 -12.04
C LEU A 205 -17.86 -8.55 -11.11
N ALA A 206 -17.08 -8.47 -10.04
CA ALA A 206 -17.18 -7.35 -9.09
C ALA A 206 -16.72 -6.01 -9.70
N LEU A 207 -16.00 -6.04 -10.82
CA LEU A 207 -15.55 -4.85 -11.53
C LEU A 207 -16.58 -4.29 -12.54
N ARG A 208 -17.69 -4.98 -12.80
CA ARG A 208 -18.71 -4.48 -13.72
C ARG A 208 -19.22 -3.05 -13.40
N PRO A 209 -19.54 -2.71 -12.14
CA PRO A 209 -20.02 -1.36 -11.82
C PRO A 209 -18.89 -0.31 -11.74
N ILE A 210 -17.62 -0.68 -11.96
CA ILE A 210 -16.48 0.24 -11.76
C ILE A 210 -16.55 1.47 -12.67
N SER A 211 -17.14 1.34 -13.85
CA SER A 211 -17.32 2.44 -14.81
C SER A 211 -18.27 3.54 -14.31
N ALA A 212 -19.04 3.28 -13.27
CA ALA A 212 -19.91 4.28 -12.66
C ALA A 212 -19.15 5.27 -11.76
N PHE A 213 -17.92 4.94 -11.34
CA PHE A 213 -17.07 5.84 -10.55
C PHE A 213 -16.36 6.88 -11.44
N LYS A 214 -17.04 7.98 -11.74
CA LYS A 214 -16.57 9.00 -12.70
C LYS A 214 -15.29 9.74 -12.30
N ASN A 215 -15.00 9.83 -10.99
CA ASN A 215 -13.89 10.61 -10.45
C ASN A 215 -12.78 9.76 -9.82
N LEU A 216 -12.78 8.45 -10.06
CA LEU A 216 -11.80 7.54 -9.51
C LEU A 216 -10.40 7.82 -10.09
N GLN A 217 -9.44 8.06 -9.20
CA GLN A 217 -8.04 8.36 -9.52
C GLN A 217 -7.09 7.29 -9.02
N ILE A 218 -7.40 6.67 -7.89
CA ILE A 218 -6.57 5.63 -7.28
C ILE A 218 -7.44 4.39 -7.10
N LEU A 219 -7.02 3.30 -7.71
CA LEU A 219 -7.66 1.99 -7.57
C LEU A 219 -6.65 0.97 -7.08
N ARG A 220 -7.00 0.30 -6.00
CA ARG A 220 -6.26 -0.85 -5.50
C ARG A 220 -7.12 -2.08 -5.54
N ILE A 221 -6.64 -3.12 -6.20
CA ILE A 221 -7.31 -4.42 -6.31
C ILE A 221 -6.46 -5.45 -5.60
N VAL A 222 -7.07 -6.14 -4.63
CA VAL A 222 -6.46 -7.26 -3.92
C VAL A 222 -7.25 -8.53 -4.25
N GLY A 223 -6.69 -9.32 -5.16
CA GLY A 223 -7.25 -10.60 -5.61
C GLY A 223 -6.86 -11.75 -4.69
N ALA A 224 -6.24 -12.79 -5.24
CA ALA A 224 -5.79 -13.94 -4.48
C ALA A 224 -4.52 -13.63 -3.68
N VAL A 225 -4.57 -13.81 -2.36
CA VAL A 225 -3.42 -13.66 -1.45
C VAL A 225 -3.25 -14.95 -0.67
N GLU A 226 -2.07 -15.59 -0.77
CA GLU A 226 -1.79 -16.84 -0.05
C GLU A 226 -2.09 -16.73 1.44
N GLY A 227 -2.90 -17.64 1.95
CA GLY A 227 -3.28 -17.71 3.36
C GLY A 227 -4.45 -16.81 3.77
N PHE A 228 -4.94 -15.93 2.89
CA PHE A 228 -6.05 -15.02 3.22
C PHE A 228 -7.23 -15.11 2.24
N TYR A 229 -6.94 -15.01 0.95
CA TYR A 229 -7.98 -14.99 -0.09
C TYR A 229 -7.75 -16.11 -1.08
N SER A 230 -8.69 -17.03 -1.15
CA SER A 230 -8.77 -18.07 -2.18
C SER A 230 -9.96 -17.79 -3.10
N GLY A 231 -9.81 -18.09 -4.37
CA GLY A 231 -10.87 -17.93 -5.35
C GLY A 231 -10.38 -17.31 -6.67
N PRO A 232 -11.28 -17.06 -7.61
CA PRO A 232 -10.95 -16.43 -8.88
C PRO A 232 -10.45 -15.01 -8.63
N GLY A 233 -9.29 -14.68 -9.20
CA GLY A 233 -8.73 -13.35 -9.19
C GLY A 233 -9.34 -12.46 -10.26
N VAL A 234 -8.81 -11.25 -10.39
CA VAL A 234 -9.04 -10.37 -11.53
C VAL A 234 -8.10 -10.80 -12.65
N ALA A 235 -8.65 -11.05 -13.82
CA ALA A 235 -7.95 -11.47 -15.04
C ALA A 235 -8.12 -10.41 -16.15
N ASP A 236 -7.79 -10.75 -17.39
CA ASP A 236 -7.85 -9.82 -18.53
C ASP A 236 -9.23 -9.22 -18.75
N ILE A 237 -10.30 -9.97 -18.50
CA ILE A 237 -11.68 -9.47 -18.60
C ILE A 237 -11.91 -8.33 -17.63
N GLY A 238 -11.54 -8.52 -16.35
CA GLY A 238 -11.67 -7.50 -15.33
C GLY A 238 -10.79 -6.29 -15.58
N LEU A 239 -9.54 -6.51 -16.02
CA LEU A 239 -8.61 -5.43 -16.38
C LEU A 239 -9.14 -4.62 -17.57
N THR A 240 -9.75 -5.26 -18.57
CA THR A 240 -10.37 -4.58 -19.71
C THR A 240 -11.60 -3.77 -19.28
N MET A 241 -12.47 -4.32 -18.42
CA MET A 241 -13.60 -3.58 -17.86
C MET A 241 -13.16 -2.33 -17.10
N LEU A 242 -12.13 -2.48 -16.26
CA LEU A 242 -11.50 -1.40 -15.52
C LEU A 242 -10.97 -0.32 -16.47
N ALA A 243 -10.21 -0.72 -17.48
CA ALA A 243 -9.58 0.18 -18.43
C ALA A 243 -10.61 1.06 -19.15
N HIS A 244 -11.69 0.46 -19.64
CA HIS A 244 -12.75 1.20 -20.31
C HIS A 244 -13.56 2.09 -19.36
N GLY A 245 -13.69 1.69 -18.08
CA GLY A 245 -14.48 2.40 -17.09
C GLY A 245 -13.76 3.56 -16.42
N CYS A 246 -12.45 3.43 -16.14
CA CYS A 246 -11.70 4.33 -15.25
C CYS A 246 -10.67 5.17 -16.01
N LYS A 247 -11.09 6.01 -16.95
CA LYS A 247 -10.20 6.83 -17.80
C LYS A 247 -9.40 7.90 -17.04
N ARG A 248 -9.80 8.25 -15.82
CA ARG A 248 -9.13 9.25 -14.97
C ARG A 248 -8.16 8.65 -13.97
N LEU A 249 -7.86 7.36 -14.10
CA LEU A 249 -7.00 6.64 -13.18
C LEU A 249 -5.57 7.16 -13.29
N VAL A 250 -5.01 7.57 -12.16
CA VAL A 250 -3.63 8.05 -12.01
C VAL A 250 -2.74 6.97 -11.40
N LYS A 251 -3.31 6.19 -10.48
CA LYS A 251 -2.58 5.13 -9.78
C LYS A 251 -3.39 3.84 -9.77
N LEU A 252 -2.75 2.75 -10.20
CA LEU A 252 -3.29 1.39 -10.19
C LEU A 252 -2.39 0.46 -9.38
N GLU A 253 -2.96 -0.23 -8.40
CA GLU A 253 -2.28 -1.27 -7.63
C GLU A 253 -3.01 -2.61 -7.83
N LEU A 254 -2.29 -3.60 -8.34
CA LEU A 254 -2.77 -4.95 -8.60
C LEU A 254 -2.02 -5.93 -7.70
N ALA A 255 -2.71 -6.51 -6.71
CA ALA A 255 -2.14 -7.48 -5.79
C ALA A 255 -2.82 -8.85 -5.95
N GLY A 256 -2.03 -9.89 -6.23
CA GLY A 256 -2.55 -11.24 -6.43
C GLY A 256 -3.52 -11.36 -7.60
N CYS A 257 -3.40 -10.48 -8.59
CA CYS A 257 -4.20 -10.51 -9.81
C CYS A 257 -3.56 -11.43 -10.86
N GLU A 258 -4.41 -11.98 -11.71
CA GLU A 258 -4.06 -12.69 -12.92
C GLU A 258 -4.18 -11.72 -14.09
N GLY A 259 -3.63 -12.06 -15.23
CA GLY A 259 -3.70 -11.21 -16.41
C GLY A 259 -2.58 -11.55 -17.38
N SER A 260 -2.62 -10.93 -18.53
CA SER A 260 -1.65 -11.16 -19.59
C SER A 260 -1.31 -9.87 -20.33
N TYR A 261 -0.72 -10.02 -21.48
CA TYR A 261 -0.52 -8.92 -22.43
C TYR A 261 -1.82 -8.14 -22.70
N ASP A 262 -2.94 -8.83 -22.89
CA ASP A 262 -4.21 -8.21 -23.32
C ASP A 262 -4.78 -7.27 -22.24
N GLY A 263 -4.80 -7.73 -20.98
CA GLY A 263 -5.31 -6.91 -19.86
C GLY A 263 -4.45 -5.66 -19.61
N ILE A 264 -3.12 -5.80 -19.61
CA ILE A 264 -2.22 -4.66 -19.36
C ILE A 264 -2.19 -3.69 -20.57
N SER A 265 -2.29 -4.21 -21.81
CA SER A 265 -2.38 -3.34 -22.98
C SER A 265 -3.66 -2.53 -23.00
N ALA A 266 -4.80 -3.13 -22.61
CA ALA A 266 -6.06 -2.41 -22.46
C ALA A 266 -5.96 -1.28 -21.42
N VAL A 267 -5.32 -1.55 -20.27
CA VAL A 267 -5.05 -0.52 -19.26
C VAL A 267 -4.20 0.61 -19.82
N GLY A 268 -3.12 0.29 -20.52
CA GLY A 268 -2.23 1.30 -21.11
C GLY A 268 -2.92 2.18 -22.16
N GLN A 269 -3.74 1.58 -23.02
CA GLN A 269 -4.44 2.28 -24.09
C GLN A 269 -5.60 3.15 -23.62
N CYS A 270 -6.31 2.73 -22.55
CA CYS A 270 -7.53 3.41 -22.12
C CYS A 270 -7.31 4.35 -20.92
N CYS A 271 -6.36 4.06 -20.04
CA CYS A 271 -6.07 4.85 -18.86
C CYS A 271 -4.94 5.86 -19.14
N GLU A 272 -5.20 6.84 -20.01
CA GLU A 272 -4.19 7.81 -20.48
C GLU A 272 -3.54 8.64 -19.36
N MET A 273 -4.19 8.76 -18.20
CA MET A 273 -3.67 9.50 -17.05
C MET A 273 -2.85 8.64 -16.08
N LEU A 274 -2.59 7.36 -16.39
CA LEU A 274 -1.92 6.44 -15.48
C LEU A 274 -0.43 6.80 -15.33
N GLU A 275 -0.06 7.22 -14.13
CA GLU A 275 1.31 7.61 -13.77
C GLU A 275 2.03 6.56 -12.90
N GLU A 276 1.28 5.82 -12.08
CA GLU A 276 1.85 4.82 -11.16
C GLU A 276 1.17 3.47 -11.34
N LEU A 277 1.96 2.43 -11.57
CA LEU A 277 1.51 1.03 -11.61
C LEU A 277 2.30 0.22 -10.58
N THR A 278 1.57 -0.42 -9.66
CA THR A 278 2.15 -1.37 -8.70
C THR A 278 1.57 -2.74 -8.96
N ILE A 279 2.44 -3.74 -9.13
CA ILE A 279 2.06 -5.13 -9.31
C ILE A 279 2.69 -5.94 -8.17
N SER A 280 1.87 -6.65 -7.41
CA SER A 280 2.34 -7.43 -6.27
C SER A 280 1.75 -8.83 -6.23
N ASN A 281 2.55 -9.83 -5.81
CA ASN A 281 2.12 -11.23 -5.69
C ASN A 281 1.36 -11.76 -6.92
N HIS A 282 1.71 -11.31 -8.11
CA HIS A 282 0.94 -11.57 -9.31
C HIS A 282 1.06 -13.02 -9.79
N ARG A 283 0.07 -13.43 -10.57
CA ARG A 283 0.02 -14.67 -11.36
C ARG A 283 -0.16 -14.35 -12.84
N MET A 284 0.44 -13.25 -13.30
CA MET A 284 0.31 -12.84 -14.68
C MET A 284 0.99 -13.81 -15.62
N ASP A 285 0.34 -14.05 -16.75
CA ASP A 285 0.83 -14.87 -17.83
C ASP A 285 1.88 -14.12 -18.69
N ALA A 286 2.31 -14.76 -19.76
CA ALA A 286 3.37 -14.28 -20.65
C ALA A 286 3.04 -12.93 -21.30
N GLY A 287 4.06 -12.10 -21.47
CA GLY A 287 4.04 -10.92 -22.34
C GLY A 287 3.52 -9.63 -21.69
N TRP A 288 3.15 -9.62 -20.43
CA TRP A 288 2.64 -8.40 -19.80
C TRP A 288 3.67 -7.25 -19.73
N ILE A 289 4.98 -7.57 -19.69
CA ILE A 289 6.04 -6.55 -19.74
C ILE A 289 6.00 -5.80 -21.09
N ALA A 290 5.80 -6.53 -22.20
CA ALA A 290 5.71 -5.91 -23.52
C ALA A 290 4.52 -4.94 -23.62
N ALA A 291 3.41 -5.26 -22.94
CA ALA A 291 2.22 -4.42 -22.89
C ALA A 291 2.43 -3.07 -22.19
N LEU A 292 3.46 -2.92 -21.34
CA LEU A 292 3.79 -1.64 -20.70
C LEU A 292 4.15 -0.54 -21.72
N SER A 293 4.53 -0.90 -22.95
CA SER A 293 4.79 0.08 -24.02
C SER A 293 3.57 0.91 -24.40
N PHE A 294 2.36 0.46 -24.09
CA PHE A 294 1.12 1.23 -24.29
C PHE A 294 0.84 2.23 -23.16
N CYS A 295 1.56 2.15 -22.05
CA CYS A 295 1.38 3.05 -20.92
C CYS A 295 2.21 4.33 -21.10
N GLU A 296 1.83 5.20 -22.03
CA GLU A 296 2.64 6.36 -22.48
C GLU A 296 2.97 7.37 -21.36
N ASN A 297 2.15 7.48 -20.34
CA ASN A 297 2.33 8.43 -19.24
C ASN A 297 2.80 7.78 -17.92
N LEU A 298 3.14 6.49 -17.94
CA LEU A 298 3.56 5.76 -16.75
C LEU A 298 4.96 6.23 -16.30
N LYS A 299 5.02 6.86 -15.12
CA LYS A 299 6.25 7.41 -14.54
C LYS A 299 6.92 6.45 -13.55
N LYS A 300 6.11 5.66 -12.85
CA LYS A 300 6.57 4.78 -11.79
C LYS A 300 6.02 3.37 -11.94
N LEU A 301 6.93 2.42 -12.04
CA LEU A 301 6.62 0.98 -11.99
C LEU A 301 7.17 0.38 -10.70
N ARG A 302 6.31 -0.30 -9.94
CA ARG A 302 6.69 -1.00 -8.71
C ARG A 302 6.28 -2.46 -8.79
N LEU A 303 7.24 -3.35 -8.59
CA LEU A 303 7.04 -4.79 -8.51
C LEU A 303 7.31 -5.24 -7.08
N GLN A 304 6.36 -5.97 -6.47
CA GLN A 304 6.44 -6.30 -5.06
C GLN A 304 6.10 -7.76 -4.81
N SER A 305 6.98 -8.47 -4.10
CA SER A 305 6.79 -9.89 -3.75
C SER A 305 6.49 -10.80 -4.96
N CYS A 306 7.04 -10.46 -6.14
CA CYS A 306 6.85 -11.23 -7.36
C CYS A 306 7.76 -12.44 -7.38
N ARG A 307 7.20 -13.64 -7.46
CA ARG A 307 7.97 -14.91 -7.55
C ARG A 307 8.54 -15.13 -8.94
N ARG A 308 7.94 -14.56 -9.94
CA ARG A 308 8.35 -14.52 -11.34
C ARG A 308 8.04 -13.14 -11.87
N ILE A 309 8.88 -12.60 -12.74
CA ILE A 309 8.62 -11.28 -13.33
C ILE A 309 7.68 -11.41 -14.52
N ASP A 310 8.06 -12.19 -15.52
CA ASP A 310 7.21 -12.54 -16.67
C ASP A 310 7.43 -14.02 -17.00
N ALA A 311 6.41 -14.72 -17.41
CA ALA A 311 6.53 -16.14 -17.75
C ALA A 311 7.30 -16.33 -19.07
N ASP A 312 6.99 -15.51 -20.08
CA ASP A 312 7.68 -15.41 -21.35
C ASP A 312 7.47 -14.02 -21.94
N PRO A 313 8.44 -13.11 -21.82
CA PRO A 313 8.31 -11.72 -22.31
C PRO A 313 8.29 -11.61 -23.84
N GLY A 314 8.42 -12.72 -24.56
CA GLY A 314 8.50 -12.74 -25.99
C GLY A 314 9.91 -12.40 -26.55
N PRO A 315 10.06 -12.28 -27.88
CA PRO A 315 11.31 -11.91 -28.50
C PRO A 315 11.72 -10.48 -28.13
N LEU A 316 12.98 -10.28 -27.74
CA LEU A 316 13.52 -8.97 -27.35
C LEU A 316 13.40 -7.91 -28.45
N GLU A 317 13.37 -8.34 -29.70
CA GLU A 317 13.24 -7.48 -30.90
C GLU A 317 11.87 -6.85 -31.04
N HIS A 318 10.84 -7.49 -30.43
CA HIS A 318 9.44 -7.04 -30.51
C HIS A 318 9.00 -6.30 -29.26
N LEU A 319 9.89 -6.16 -28.27
CA LEU A 319 9.59 -5.39 -27.07
C LEU A 319 9.51 -3.91 -27.40
N GLY A 320 8.37 -3.30 -27.09
CA GLY A 320 8.23 -1.85 -27.12
C GLY A 320 9.05 -1.19 -26.01
N ARG A 321 9.09 0.13 -26.02
CA ARG A 321 9.71 0.96 -24.96
C ARG A 321 8.66 1.79 -24.27
N CYS A 322 8.83 2.00 -22.98
CA CYS A 322 8.03 2.95 -22.21
C CYS A 322 8.95 4.10 -21.72
N PRO A 323 9.18 5.13 -22.54
CA PRO A 323 10.18 6.16 -22.27
C PRO A 323 9.79 7.09 -21.10
N SER A 324 8.55 7.07 -20.70
CA SER A 324 8.02 7.87 -19.58
C SER A 324 8.40 7.32 -18.21
N ILE A 325 8.74 6.02 -18.09
CA ILE A 325 9.12 5.41 -16.80
C ILE A 325 10.41 6.04 -16.29
N GLN A 326 10.30 6.73 -15.16
CA GLN A 326 11.42 7.37 -14.48
C GLN A 326 11.89 6.58 -13.26
N THR A 327 10.99 5.84 -12.60
CA THR A 327 11.28 5.11 -11.37
C THR A 327 10.89 3.65 -11.50
N LEU A 328 11.84 2.75 -11.28
CA LEU A 328 11.63 1.29 -11.19
C LEU A 328 11.96 0.84 -9.77
N GLN A 329 10.98 0.26 -9.09
CA GLN A 329 11.12 -0.27 -7.73
C GLN A 329 10.81 -1.77 -7.73
N MET A 330 11.71 -2.56 -7.17
CA MET A 330 11.57 -4.00 -7.02
C MET A 330 11.78 -4.38 -5.55
N GLU A 331 10.73 -4.87 -4.90
CA GLU A 331 10.75 -5.23 -3.48
C GLU A 331 10.44 -6.72 -3.31
N GLN A 332 11.28 -7.43 -2.58
CA GLN A 332 11.07 -8.85 -2.25
C GLN A 332 10.80 -9.74 -3.47
N CYS A 333 11.31 -9.35 -4.64
CA CYS A 333 11.15 -10.09 -5.88
C CYS A 333 12.16 -11.24 -6.01
N GLN A 334 11.78 -12.32 -6.70
CA GLN A 334 12.68 -13.41 -7.06
C GLN A 334 13.20 -13.20 -8.49
N LEU A 335 14.47 -12.83 -8.60
CA LEU A 335 15.12 -12.54 -9.87
C LEU A 335 15.92 -13.78 -10.31
N ARG A 336 15.26 -14.73 -10.96
CA ARG A 336 15.86 -16.00 -11.40
C ARG A 336 15.94 -16.14 -12.89
N ASP A 337 15.13 -15.41 -13.62
CA ASP A 337 15.05 -15.46 -15.08
C ASP A 337 15.70 -14.23 -15.69
N LYS A 338 16.86 -14.47 -16.32
CA LYS A 338 17.65 -13.45 -16.99
C LYS A 338 16.89 -12.79 -18.13
N ARG A 339 16.12 -13.57 -18.90
CA ARG A 339 15.39 -13.09 -20.08
C ARG A 339 14.28 -12.11 -19.70
N SER A 340 13.51 -12.44 -18.66
CA SER A 340 12.46 -11.55 -18.16
C SER A 340 13.02 -10.26 -17.58
N LEU A 341 14.14 -10.33 -16.86
CA LEU A 341 14.77 -9.14 -16.29
C LEU A 341 15.38 -8.25 -17.38
N GLU A 342 16.01 -8.84 -18.40
CA GLU A 342 16.51 -8.11 -19.56
C GLU A 342 15.37 -7.40 -20.31
N ALA A 343 14.24 -8.09 -20.53
CA ALA A 343 13.06 -7.52 -21.14
C ALA A 343 12.53 -6.31 -20.35
N LEU A 344 12.44 -6.45 -19.02
CA LEU A 344 12.02 -5.36 -18.15
C LEU A 344 12.93 -4.13 -18.27
N PHE A 345 14.25 -4.29 -18.23
CA PHE A 345 15.19 -3.17 -18.39
C PHE A 345 15.14 -2.55 -19.77
N ARG A 346 14.89 -3.33 -20.84
CA ARG A 346 14.69 -2.78 -22.19
C ARG A 346 13.45 -1.92 -22.29
N VAL A 347 12.34 -2.37 -21.73
CA VAL A 347 11.10 -1.58 -21.68
C VAL A 347 11.29 -0.31 -20.84
N CYS A 348 12.05 -0.40 -19.74
CA CYS A 348 12.33 0.69 -18.81
C CYS A 348 13.68 1.40 -19.09
N GLU A 349 14.18 1.42 -20.34
CA GLU A 349 15.52 1.95 -20.69
C GLU A 349 15.76 3.39 -20.22
N ALA A 350 14.70 4.22 -20.16
CA ALA A 350 14.78 5.63 -19.77
C ALA A 350 14.77 5.89 -18.27
N VAL A 351 14.77 4.85 -17.43
CA VAL A 351 14.67 4.97 -15.98
C VAL A 351 15.81 5.80 -15.39
N ARG A 352 15.45 6.62 -14.39
CA ARG A 352 16.38 7.50 -13.67
C ARG A 352 16.61 7.09 -12.22
N GLU A 353 15.66 6.38 -11.65
CA GLU A 353 15.71 5.90 -10.27
C GLU A 353 15.44 4.41 -10.24
N VAL A 354 16.40 3.65 -9.73
CA VAL A 354 16.29 2.19 -9.59
C VAL A 354 16.44 1.83 -8.13
N MET A 355 15.52 0.99 -7.63
CA MET A 355 15.52 0.51 -6.26
C MET A 355 15.30 -0.99 -6.24
N PHE A 356 16.20 -1.69 -5.53
CA PHE A 356 16.08 -3.11 -5.21
C PHE A 356 16.05 -3.28 -3.69
N GLU A 357 14.98 -3.82 -3.16
CA GLU A 357 14.83 -4.08 -1.73
C GLU A 357 14.54 -5.55 -1.47
N ASN A 358 15.43 -6.20 -0.72
CA ASN A 358 15.30 -7.61 -0.34
C ASN A 358 15.02 -8.56 -1.52
N CYS A 359 15.60 -8.27 -2.69
CA CYS A 359 15.44 -9.10 -3.89
C CYS A 359 16.35 -10.33 -3.83
N TRP A 360 15.76 -11.51 -4.08
CA TRP A 360 16.46 -12.77 -4.10
C TRP A 360 16.87 -13.13 -5.53
N GLY A 361 18.12 -13.61 -5.69
CA GLY A 361 18.65 -13.96 -6.99
C GLY A 361 19.28 -12.79 -7.74
N LEU A 362 19.37 -11.60 -7.15
CA LEU A 362 20.13 -10.48 -7.69
C LEU A 362 21.61 -10.72 -7.43
N ASP A 363 22.24 -11.47 -8.31
CA ASP A 363 23.68 -11.68 -8.38
C ASP A 363 24.34 -10.71 -9.38
N ASP A 364 25.64 -10.86 -9.61
CA ASP A 364 26.40 -9.98 -10.52
C ASP A 364 25.88 -10.06 -11.96
N ASP A 365 25.51 -11.25 -12.43
CA ASP A 365 25.02 -11.45 -13.78
C ASP A 365 23.66 -10.78 -13.99
N MET A 366 22.75 -10.93 -13.03
CA MET A 366 21.44 -10.30 -13.07
C MET A 366 21.55 -8.78 -12.95
N PHE A 367 22.42 -8.30 -12.05
CA PHE A 367 22.61 -6.86 -11.87
C PHE A 367 23.26 -6.22 -13.10
N SER A 368 24.13 -6.93 -13.82
CA SER A 368 24.78 -6.45 -15.02
C SER A 368 23.81 -6.01 -16.12
N LEU A 369 22.60 -6.59 -16.16
CA LEU A 369 21.54 -6.23 -17.10
C LEU A 369 21.03 -4.81 -16.89
N SER A 370 21.14 -4.27 -15.67
CA SER A 370 20.71 -2.90 -15.38
C SER A 370 21.56 -1.83 -16.08
N SER A 371 22.72 -2.20 -16.65
CA SER A 371 23.54 -1.33 -17.50
C SER A 371 22.86 -0.91 -18.81
N ILE A 372 21.78 -1.59 -19.20
CA ILE A 372 20.88 -1.18 -20.30
C ILE A 372 20.28 0.21 -20.00
N CYS A 373 19.98 0.49 -18.73
CA CYS A 373 19.43 1.76 -18.27
C CYS A 373 20.54 2.80 -18.11
N ARG A 374 20.82 3.58 -19.13
CA ARG A 374 21.97 4.51 -19.16
C ARG A 374 21.75 5.83 -18.44
N TYR A 375 20.51 6.16 -18.08
CA TYR A 375 20.13 7.46 -17.52
C TYR A 375 19.93 7.43 -15.99
N VAL A 376 20.40 6.38 -15.33
CA VAL A 376 20.22 6.21 -13.89
C VAL A 376 20.95 7.31 -13.13
N ARG A 377 20.21 8.00 -12.26
CA ARG A 377 20.68 9.09 -11.39
C ARG A 377 20.63 8.73 -9.91
N SER A 378 19.83 7.74 -9.57
CA SER A 378 19.65 7.26 -8.20
C SER A 378 19.58 5.75 -8.17
N LEU A 379 20.43 5.14 -7.36
CA LEU A 379 20.40 3.71 -7.05
C LEU A 379 20.20 3.51 -5.56
N SER A 380 19.26 2.67 -5.20
CA SER A 380 19.10 2.17 -3.82
C SER A 380 19.13 0.64 -3.83
N LEU A 381 20.04 0.06 -3.07
CA LEU A 381 20.18 -1.38 -2.85
C LEU A 381 20.01 -1.67 -1.36
N GLU A 382 19.00 -2.45 -1.00
CA GLU A 382 18.79 -2.89 0.38
C GLU A 382 18.57 -4.41 0.45
N GLY A 383 19.35 -5.08 1.29
CA GLY A 383 19.20 -6.52 1.55
C GLY A 383 19.51 -7.45 0.37
N CYS A 384 20.25 -6.99 -0.65
CA CYS A 384 20.64 -7.77 -1.81
C CYS A 384 21.97 -8.52 -1.52
N SER A 385 21.87 -9.69 -0.92
CA SER A 385 23.02 -10.41 -0.35
C SER A 385 23.88 -11.21 -1.34
N LEU A 386 23.45 -11.37 -2.61
CA LEU A 386 24.20 -12.13 -3.62
C LEU A 386 25.13 -11.27 -4.45
N LEU A 387 24.87 -9.96 -4.53
CA LEU A 387 25.63 -9.02 -5.32
C LEU A 387 27.00 -8.77 -4.67
N THR A 388 28.09 -8.94 -5.43
CA THR A 388 29.45 -8.69 -4.97
C THR A 388 29.90 -7.25 -5.25
N THR A 389 31.00 -6.82 -4.61
CA THR A 389 31.59 -5.50 -4.88
C THR A 389 31.99 -5.34 -6.34
N LYS A 390 32.50 -6.38 -6.98
CA LYS A 390 32.90 -6.37 -8.40
C LYS A 390 31.69 -6.22 -9.35
N GLY A 391 30.65 -7.00 -9.12
CA GLY A 391 29.41 -6.90 -9.91
C GLY A 391 28.77 -5.54 -9.76
N PHE A 392 28.71 -5.01 -8.55
CA PHE A 392 28.24 -3.67 -8.26
C PHE A 392 29.05 -2.60 -9.01
N GLU A 393 30.37 -2.64 -8.89
CA GLU A 393 31.28 -1.67 -9.50
C GLU A 393 31.13 -1.64 -11.03
N SER A 394 31.07 -2.82 -11.68
CA SER A 394 30.99 -2.95 -13.13
C SER A 394 29.80 -2.19 -13.75
N VAL A 395 28.69 -2.14 -13.03
CA VAL A 395 27.46 -1.46 -13.48
C VAL A 395 27.47 0.01 -13.11
N VAL A 396 27.77 0.31 -11.85
CA VAL A 396 27.66 1.68 -11.31
C VAL A 396 28.63 2.64 -12.00
N LEU A 397 29.80 2.19 -12.41
CA LEU A 397 30.76 2.96 -13.21
C LEU A 397 30.25 3.26 -14.62
N SER A 398 29.28 2.52 -15.15
CA SER A 398 28.68 2.79 -16.46
C SER A 398 27.66 3.95 -16.42
N TRP A 399 27.19 4.35 -15.24
CA TRP A 399 26.20 5.39 -15.07
C TRP A 399 26.83 6.78 -14.81
N ILE A 400 27.08 7.48 -15.89
CA ILE A 400 27.80 8.77 -15.87
C ILE A 400 27.03 9.86 -15.05
N ASP A 401 25.69 9.78 -15.05
CA ASP A 401 24.82 10.76 -14.41
C ASP A 401 24.43 10.38 -12.96
N LEU A 402 25.04 9.36 -12.36
CA LEU A 402 24.68 8.92 -11.01
C LEU A 402 24.95 10.02 -9.98
N LYS A 403 23.94 10.37 -9.18
CA LYS A 403 23.99 11.45 -8.16
C LYS A 403 23.65 10.99 -6.76
N ARG A 404 22.84 9.92 -6.66
CA ARG A 404 22.40 9.39 -5.37
C ARG A 404 22.70 7.89 -5.33
N LEU A 405 23.32 7.47 -4.26
CA LEU A 405 23.66 6.06 -4.04
C LEU A 405 23.37 5.67 -2.59
N GLU A 406 22.54 4.65 -2.45
CA GLU A 406 22.23 4.05 -1.16
C GLU A 406 22.49 2.54 -1.23
N VAL A 407 23.36 2.02 -0.34
CA VAL A 407 23.65 0.59 -0.21
C VAL A 407 23.53 0.21 1.26
N ILE A 408 22.56 -0.67 1.58
CA ILE A 408 22.23 -1.07 2.94
C ILE A 408 22.10 -2.59 3.00
N SER A 409 22.71 -3.22 4.01
CA SER A 409 22.54 -4.66 4.30
C SER A 409 22.81 -5.59 3.10
N CYS A 410 23.76 -5.22 2.23
CA CYS A 410 24.24 -6.00 1.09
C CYS A 410 25.54 -6.68 1.46
N ASN A 411 25.50 -7.77 2.23
CA ASN A 411 26.63 -8.34 2.97
C ASN A 411 27.80 -8.85 2.11
N ASN A 412 27.63 -9.07 0.81
CA ASN A 412 28.70 -9.45 -0.12
C ASN A 412 29.38 -8.26 -0.79
N ILE A 413 28.87 -7.05 -0.58
CA ILE A 413 29.57 -5.81 -0.93
C ILE A 413 30.42 -5.41 0.27
N LYS A 414 31.76 -5.30 0.07
CA LYS A 414 32.74 -5.11 1.15
C LYS A 414 33.56 -3.84 0.95
N ASP A 415 33.85 -3.15 2.05
CA ASP A 415 34.62 -1.91 2.05
C ASP A 415 36.05 -2.12 1.56
N ASP A 416 36.69 -3.24 1.89
CA ASP A 416 38.08 -3.58 1.53
C ASP A 416 38.24 -3.95 0.04
N GLU A 417 37.17 -4.26 -0.64
CA GLU A 417 37.13 -4.55 -2.08
C GLU A 417 36.81 -3.31 -2.96
N VAL A 418 36.55 -2.15 -2.33
CA VAL A 418 36.26 -0.92 -3.06
C VAL A 418 37.48 -0.39 -3.80
N SER A 419 37.38 -0.26 -5.12
CA SER A 419 38.47 0.23 -5.94
C SER A 419 38.71 1.74 -5.81
N PRO A 420 39.87 2.27 -6.20
CA PRO A 420 40.09 3.72 -6.30
C PRO A 420 39.15 4.43 -7.26
N THR A 421 38.72 3.76 -8.35
CA THR A 421 37.76 4.28 -9.31
C THR A 421 36.39 4.45 -8.69
N LEU A 422 35.93 3.47 -7.92
CA LEU A 422 34.67 3.54 -7.21
C LEU A 422 34.71 4.61 -6.10
N THR A 423 35.82 4.74 -5.40
CA THR A 423 36.02 5.80 -4.41
C THR A 423 35.93 7.22 -5.03
N ASN A 424 36.52 7.37 -6.23
CA ASN A 424 36.39 8.62 -6.98
C ASN A 424 34.94 8.93 -7.36
N LEU A 425 34.18 7.92 -7.80
CA LEU A 425 32.77 8.08 -8.06
C LEU A 425 32.02 8.53 -6.80
N PHE A 426 32.25 7.88 -5.65
CA PHE A 426 31.60 8.25 -4.39
C PHE A 426 31.85 9.72 -4.02
N SER A 427 33.01 10.28 -4.37
CA SER A 427 33.34 11.69 -4.12
C SER A 427 32.52 12.66 -4.98
N THR A 428 31.95 12.23 -6.09
CA THR A 428 31.13 13.05 -7.00
C THR A 428 29.64 13.03 -6.68
N LEU A 429 29.20 12.10 -5.82
CA LEU A 429 27.78 11.91 -5.49
C LEU A 429 27.25 13.07 -4.65
N LYS A 430 25.99 13.46 -4.88
CA LYS A 430 25.28 14.45 -4.07
C LYS A 430 24.74 13.88 -2.76
N GLU A 431 24.29 12.63 -2.82
CA GLU A 431 23.75 11.90 -1.68
C GLU A 431 24.40 10.51 -1.67
N PHE A 432 25.01 10.18 -0.55
CA PHE A 432 25.71 8.93 -0.39
C PHE A 432 25.39 8.31 0.96
N LYS A 433 24.85 7.10 0.95
CA LYS A 433 24.54 6.30 2.13
C LYS A 433 25.09 4.91 1.93
N TRP A 434 26.13 4.58 2.72
CA TRP A 434 26.88 3.34 2.57
C TRP A 434 26.90 2.58 3.88
N ARG A 435 26.17 1.48 3.94
CA ARG A 435 26.12 0.54 5.07
C ARG A 435 25.86 -0.86 4.55
N PRO A 436 26.75 -1.43 3.70
CA PRO A 436 26.55 -2.74 3.12
C PRO A 436 26.52 -3.84 4.18
N ASP A 437 27.27 -3.68 5.28
CA ASP A 437 27.23 -4.55 6.46
C ASP A 437 27.27 -3.76 7.77
N SER A 438 27.23 -4.47 8.90
CA SER A 438 27.30 -3.86 10.24
C SER A 438 28.69 -3.33 10.62
N LYS A 439 29.74 -3.67 9.85
CA LYS A 439 31.16 -3.34 10.12
C LYS A 439 31.66 -2.21 9.22
N SER A 440 30.86 -1.79 8.24
CA SER A 440 31.27 -0.79 7.26
C SER A 440 31.61 0.56 7.92
N VAL A 441 32.79 1.06 7.62
CA VAL A 441 33.34 2.34 8.12
C VAL A 441 33.66 3.34 7.01
N LEU A 442 33.49 2.93 5.74
CA LEU A 442 33.88 3.72 4.57
C LEU A 442 33.18 5.09 4.55
N ALA A 443 31.92 5.15 4.92
CA ALA A 443 31.16 6.41 5.00
C ALA A 443 31.73 7.39 6.05
N MET A 444 32.34 6.87 7.14
CA MET A 444 32.99 7.72 8.15
C MET A 444 34.29 8.33 7.64
N GLY A 445 35.06 7.59 6.81
CA GLY A 445 36.30 8.08 6.20
C GLY A 445 36.05 9.20 5.19
N LEU A 446 34.94 9.15 4.46
CA LEU A 446 34.57 10.17 3.47
C LEU A 446 33.98 11.44 4.10
N SER A 447 33.44 11.37 5.30
CA SER A 447 32.91 12.55 6.02
C SER A 447 33.99 13.52 6.51
N GLY A 448 35.26 13.12 6.50
CA GLY A 448 36.43 13.98 6.81
C GLY A 448 36.95 14.81 5.63
N THR A 449 36.53 14.53 4.40
CA THR A 449 36.82 15.33 3.23
C THR A 449 35.76 16.44 3.12
N ASP A 450 36.11 17.64 2.64
CA ASP A 450 35.25 18.84 2.56
C ASP A 450 33.82 18.67 1.95
N MET A 451 33.46 17.44 1.58
CA MET A 451 32.14 17.02 1.09
C MET A 451 31.01 17.17 2.11
N GLY A 452 31.33 17.05 3.43
CA GLY A 452 30.32 17.26 4.50
C GLY A 452 29.84 18.69 4.66
N LYS A 453 30.48 19.66 4.02
CA LYS A 453 30.15 21.10 4.13
C LYS A 453 29.31 21.65 2.98
N LYS A 454 29.16 20.92 1.87
CA LYS A 454 28.36 21.33 0.71
C LYS A 454 27.13 20.41 0.50
N GLY A 455 26.25 20.34 1.48
CA GLY A 455 24.84 19.95 1.24
C GLY A 455 24.46 18.49 1.36
N GLY A 456 25.30 17.60 1.87
CA GLY A 456 24.88 16.23 2.21
C GLY A 456 24.17 16.20 3.56
N ARG A 457 22.84 16.02 3.58
CA ARG A 457 22.12 15.72 4.82
C ARG A 457 22.39 14.26 5.20
N PHE A 458 23.34 14.05 6.12
CA PHE A 458 23.48 12.78 6.81
C PHE A 458 22.33 12.67 7.83
N PHE A 459 21.38 11.79 7.58
CA PHE A 459 20.42 11.42 8.61
C PHE A 459 21.09 10.43 9.58
N LYS A 460 21.09 10.79 10.85
CA LYS A 460 21.47 9.93 11.96
C LYS A 460 20.45 8.82 12.17
#